data_ad983ec77269bf03fa2175c2fd700e39
#
_entry.id   ad983ec77269bf03fa2175c2fd700e39
#
_cell.length_a   1.000
_cell.length_b   1.000
_cell.length_c   1.000
_cell.angle_alpha   90.00
_cell.angle_beta   90.00
_cell.angle_gamma   90.00
#
_symmetry.space_group_name_H-M   'P 1'
#
loop_
_entity.id
_entity.type
_entity.pdbx_description
1 polymer ?
#
loop_
_entity_poly.entity_id
_entity_poly.type
_entity_poly.pdbx_seq_one_letter_code
_entity_poly.pdbx_strand_id
1 'polypeptide(L)'
;MESDTNQRLFGVQNALFDLEKTGASSTRFKKAQHLLNEARHNYSLVLLGKGVHNIEYAFRLLNVANNKTEQALTAIDSNHPPREFQTQMTCTTLCHVGMEKRSVPFNEIKFSHETHSAGLGMKCTDCHSTRENHGKTYLKNCAQCHHGRDIRKVSCEECHVAVKKLLQGKGGLGIKDSPSVKWNVTKCTDCHTGTMAKRKDSFDTLQKRCIKCHDESYRELAAEWKSTSDDLLKKTFTKMQHVREQIQKIERDGGHTFVYRKLYGDAEFNFNLAKQGNGIHNLEYTKDLLEQANKRLDDALDQLAGKKQVVSQSKM
;
A
#
# COMPACT_ATOMS: atom_id res chain seq x y z
N MET A 1 -9.52 -7.84 12.32
CA MET A 1 -10.35 -7.87 11.12
C MET A 1 -11.74 -8.44 11.36
N GLU A 2 -11.88 -9.71 11.77
CA GLU A 2 -13.19 -10.26 12.10
C GLU A 2 -13.92 -9.42 13.16
N SER A 3 -13.25 -9.08 14.26
CA SER A 3 -13.77 -8.20 15.32
C SER A 3 -14.18 -6.83 14.79
N ASP A 4 -13.41 -6.23 13.90
CA ASP A 4 -13.68 -4.90 13.35
C ASP A 4 -14.86 -4.92 12.38
N THR A 5 -14.93 -5.93 11.48
CA THR A 5 -16.10 -6.11 10.61
C THR A 5 -17.36 -6.37 11.44
N ASN A 6 -17.27 -7.16 12.50
CA ASN A 6 -18.38 -7.40 13.41
C ASN A 6 -18.88 -6.11 14.10
N GLN A 7 -17.96 -5.27 14.60
CA GLN A 7 -18.31 -3.97 15.16
C GLN A 7 -19.04 -3.06 14.17
N ARG A 8 -18.62 -3.06 12.89
CA ARG A 8 -19.28 -2.31 11.83
C ARG A 8 -20.68 -2.81 11.54
N LEU A 9 -20.85 -4.13 11.49
CA LEU A 9 -22.17 -4.75 11.35
C LEU A 9 -23.11 -4.34 12.48
N PHE A 10 -22.64 -4.32 13.73
CA PHE A 10 -23.41 -3.82 14.89
C PHE A 10 -23.71 -2.32 14.77
N GLY A 11 -22.76 -1.51 14.32
CA GLY A 11 -22.97 -0.08 14.11
C GLY A 11 -24.11 0.19 13.11
N VAL A 12 -24.13 -0.52 11.98
CA VAL A 12 -25.23 -0.42 11.00
C VAL A 12 -26.55 -0.91 11.58
N GLN A 13 -26.54 -2.01 12.36
CA GLN A 13 -27.74 -2.52 13.01
C GLN A 13 -28.36 -1.50 13.95
N ASN A 14 -27.55 -0.85 14.78
CA ASN A 14 -27.99 0.18 15.71
C ASN A 14 -28.56 1.40 14.96
N ALA A 15 -27.86 1.85 13.91
CA ALA A 15 -28.33 2.95 13.07
C ALA A 15 -29.66 2.64 12.37
N LEU A 16 -29.88 1.38 11.94
CA LEU A 16 -31.16 0.94 11.39
C LEU A 16 -32.27 0.94 12.45
N PHE A 17 -31.97 0.50 13.67
CA PHE A 17 -32.94 0.52 14.76
C PHE A 17 -33.36 1.95 15.14
N ASP A 18 -32.41 2.89 15.14
CA ASP A 18 -32.69 4.29 15.39
C ASP A 18 -33.51 4.92 14.24
N LEU A 19 -33.21 4.57 12.99
CA LEU A 19 -33.96 5.00 11.81
C LEU A 19 -35.42 4.51 11.84
N GLU A 20 -35.64 3.27 12.25
CA GLU A 20 -36.99 2.69 12.42
C GLU A 20 -37.83 3.45 13.42
N LYS A 21 -37.23 3.82 14.56
CA LYS A 21 -37.91 4.62 15.59
C LYS A 21 -38.35 6.01 15.13
N THR A 22 -37.60 6.61 14.20
CA THR A 22 -37.93 7.95 13.68
C THR A 22 -39.03 7.94 12.62
N GLY A 23 -39.53 6.77 12.22
CA GLY A 23 -40.55 6.62 11.17
C GLY A 23 -40.05 7.03 9.77
N ALA A 24 -38.73 7.09 9.59
CA ALA A 24 -38.12 7.51 8.33
C ALA A 24 -38.45 6.55 7.17
N SER A 25 -38.34 7.07 5.96
CA SER A 25 -38.70 6.44 4.67
C SER A 25 -38.41 4.93 4.60
N SER A 26 -39.44 4.13 4.39
CA SER A 26 -39.35 2.67 4.24
C SER A 26 -38.36 2.21 3.14
N THR A 27 -38.10 3.06 2.14
CA THR A 27 -37.14 2.79 1.06
C THR A 27 -35.70 2.85 1.54
N ARG A 28 -35.34 3.83 2.34
CA ARG A 28 -34.00 3.93 2.93
C ARG A 28 -33.71 2.76 3.86
N PHE A 29 -34.69 2.45 4.71
CA PHE A 29 -34.60 1.30 5.62
C PHE A 29 -34.39 -0.01 4.86
N LYS A 30 -35.22 -0.30 3.85
CA LYS A 30 -35.13 -1.51 3.03
C LYS A 30 -33.78 -1.62 2.32
N LYS A 31 -33.29 -0.53 1.74
CA LYS A 31 -31.98 -0.49 1.09
C LYS A 31 -30.84 -0.78 2.07
N ALA A 32 -30.82 -0.12 3.22
CA ALA A 32 -29.79 -0.32 4.20
C ALA A 32 -29.83 -1.72 4.84
N GLN A 33 -31.04 -2.25 5.09
CA GLN A 33 -31.25 -3.61 5.57
C GLN A 33 -30.75 -4.66 4.57
N HIS A 34 -31.00 -4.48 3.29
CA HIS A 34 -30.49 -5.36 2.22
C HIS A 34 -28.95 -5.37 2.23
N LEU A 35 -28.32 -4.19 2.25
CA LEU A 35 -26.85 -4.05 2.28
C LEU A 35 -26.25 -4.68 3.53
N LEU A 36 -26.89 -4.52 4.70
CA LEU A 36 -26.47 -5.18 5.93
C LEU A 36 -26.54 -6.71 5.84
N ASN A 37 -27.58 -7.24 5.22
CA ASN A 37 -27.75 -8.69 5.03
C ASN A 37 -26.65 -9.24 4.10
N GLU A 38 -26.33 -8.54 3.01
CA GLU A 38 -25.21 -8.92 2.12
C GLU A 38 -23.86 -8.87 2.86
N ALA A 39 -23.64 -7.83 3.68
CA ALA A 39 -22.43 -7.73 4.50
C ALA A 39 -22.33 -8.88 5.50
N ARG A 40 -23.42 -9.24 6.18
CA ARG A 40 -23.49 -10.37 7.11
C ARG A 40 -23.25 -11.71 6.41
N HIS A 41 -23.79 -11.90 5.22
CA HIS A 41 -23.56 -13.11 4.44
C HIS A 41 -22.07 -13.32 4.16
N ASN A 42 -21.38 -12.29 3.64
CA ASN A 42 -19.95 -12.35 3.36
C ASN A 42 -19.11 -12.56 4.64
N TYR A 43 -19.46 -11.89 5.73
CA TYR A 43 -18.82 -12.08 7.02
C TYR A 43 -19.00 -13.51 7.57
N SER A 44 -20.21 -14.06 7.47
CA SER A 44 -20.52 -15.41 7.92
C SER A 44 -19.77 -16.48 7.13
N LEU A 45 -19.59 -16.29 5.82
CA LEU A 45 -18.76 -17.18 5.00
C LEU A 45 -17.31 -17.24 5.50
N VAL A 46 -16.75 -16.11 5.93
CA VAL A 46 -15.40 -16.09 6.49
C VAL A 46 -15.33 -16.81 7.84
N LEU A 47 -16.30 -16.55 8.72
CA LEU A 47 -16.36 -17.20 10.04
C LEU A 47 -16.52 -18.72 9.93
N LEU A 48 -17.48 -19.18 9.13
CA LEU A 48 -17.80 -20.59 8.95
C LEU A 48 -16.68 -21.34 8.19
N GLY A 49 -16.10 -20.67 7.18
CA GLY A 49 -15.00 -21.21 6.37
C GLY A 49 -13.65 -21.18 7.09
N LYS A 50 -13.58 -20.66 8.33
CA LYS A 50 -12.32 -20.47 9.08
C LYS A 50 -11.24 -19.90 8.17
N GLY A 51 -11.41 -18.69 7.69
CA GLY A 51 -10.66 -17.94 6.66
C GLY A 51 -9.18 -18.26 6.38
N VAL A 52 -8.55 -19.05 7.26
CA VAL A 52 -7.14 -19.51 7.13
C VAL A 52 -6.90 -20.42 5.93
N HIS A 53 -7.92 -21.10 5.42
CA HIS A 53 -7.79 -22.02 4.29
C HIS A 53 -7.66 -21.29 2.94
N ASN A 54 -8.21 -20.07 2.85
CA ASN A 54 -8.04 -19.17 1.71
C ASN A 54 -8.07 -17.74 2.20
N ILE A 55 -6.94 -17.29 2.73
CA ILE A 55 -6.78 -15.98 3.35
C ILE A 55 -7.11 -14.86 2.35
N GLU A 56 -6.66 -14.96 1.10
CA GLU A 56 -6.93 -13.93 0.09
C GLU A 56 -8.43 -13.79 -0.18
N TYR A 57 -9.14 -14.90 -0.33
CA TYR A 57 -10.58 -14.89 -0.53
C TYR A 57 -11.33 -14.38 0.70
N ALA A 58 -10.93 -14.81 1.90
CA ALA A 58 -11.49 -14.31 3.14
C ALA A 58 -11.36 -12.79 3.27
N PHE A 59 -10.21 -12.24 2.87
CA PHE A 59 -10.01 -10.79 2.84
C PHE A 59 -10.90 -10.07 1.84
N ARG A 60 -11.03 -10.62 0.63
CA ARG A 60 -11.94 -10.05 -0.37
C ARG A 60 -13.37 -10.00 0.15
N LEU A 61 -13.83 -11.08 0.78
CA LEU A 61 -15.16 -11.14 1.39
C LEU A 61 -15.34 -10.10 2.51
N LEU A 62 -14.34 -9.94 3.40
CA LEU A 62 -14.40 -8.94 4.47
C LEU A 62 -14.34 -7.51 3.94
N ASN A 63 -13.60 -7.25 2.86
CA ASN A 63 -13.63 -5.94 2.20
C ASN A 63 -15.00 -5.65 1.58
N VAL A 64 -15.59 -6.63 0.91
CA VAL A 64 -16.96 -6.48 0.37
C VAL A 64 -17.94 -6.24 1.51
N ALA A 65 -17.85 -6.98 2.62
CA ALA A 65 -18.69 -6.77 3.79
C ALA A 65 -18.54 -5.35 4.35
N ASN A 66 -17.31 -4.85 4.52
CA ASN A 66 -17.04 -3.50 5.01
C ASN A 66 -17.57 -2.41 4.04
N ASN A 67 -17.40 -2.60 2.72
CA ASN A 67 -17.96 -1.66 1.75
C ASN A 67 -19.48 -1.64 1.77
N LYS A 68 -20.14 -2.79 1.98
CA LYS A 68 -21.59 -2.87 2.13
C LYS A 68 -22.07 -2.20 3.41
N THR A 69 -21.33 -2.28 4.53
CA THR A 69 -21.67 -1.55 5.75
C THR A 69 -21.57 -0.04 5.54
N GLU A 70 -20.55 0.47 4.84
CA GLU A 70 -20.46 1.91 4.52
C GLU A 70 -21.58 2.35 3.59
N GLN A 71 -21.92 1.56 2.56
CA GLN A 71 -23.07 1.86 1.70
C GLN A 71 -24.39 1.88 2.48
N ALA A 72 -24.54 0.99 3.46
CA ALA A 72 -25.72 0.97 4.33
C ALA A 72 -25.78 2.24 5.20
N LEU A 73 -24.67 2.67 5.80
CA LEU A 73 -24.60 3.91 6.58
C LEU A 73 -24.93 5.13 5.71
N THR A 74 -24.39 5.20 4.48
CA THR A 74 -24.73 6.27 3.53
C THR A 74 -26.20 6.24 3.12
N ALA A 75 -26.81 5.05 3.04
CA ALA A 75 -28.25 4.93 2.75
C ALA A 75 -29.13 5.42 3.92
N ILE A 76 -28.65 5.26 5.17
CA ILE A 76 -29.31 5.76 6.37
C ILE A 76 -29.14 7.27 6.50
N ASP A 77 -27.91 7.75 6.41
CA ASP A 77 -27.52 9.15 6.52
C ASP A 77 -26.79 9.60 5.25
N SER A 78 -27.42 10.49 4.48
CA SER A 78 -26.85 11.03 3.24
C SER A 78 -25.61 11.90 3.47
N ASN A 79 -25.38 12.38 4.69
CA ASN A 79 -24.20 13.15 5.06
C ASN A 79 -23.04 12.25 5.50
N HIS A 80 -23.26 10.94 5.65
CA HIS A 80 -22.18 10.00 5.96
C HIS A 80 -21.17 9.99 4.83
N PRO A 81 -19.90 10.37 5.08
CA PRO A 81 -18.89 10.44 4.01
C PRO A 81 -18.62 9.03 3.46
N PRO A 82 -18.72 8.83 2.14
CA PRO A 82 -18.48 7.53 1.55
C PRO A 82 -17.03 7.12 1.80
N ARG A 83 -16.83 5.95 2.39
CA ARG A 83 -15.52 5.32 2.55
C ARG A 83 -15.48 4.07 1.70
N GLU A 84 -14.44 3.96 0.89
CA GLU A 84 -14.19 2.76 0.12
C GLU A 84 -13.06 1.95 0.76
N PHE A 85 -13.35 0.70 1.07
CA PHE A 85 -12.36 -0.25 1.57
C PHE A 85 -11.74 -0.97 0.39
N GLN A 86 -10.68 -0.40 -0.15
CA GLN A 86 -9.80 -1.10 -1.10
C GLN A 86 -8.56 -1.57 -0.33
N THR A 87 -8.51 -2.83 -0.03
CA THR A 87 -7.36 -3.41 0.65
C THR A 87 -6.54 -4.20 -0.34
N GLN A 88 -5.41 -3.65 -0.78
CA GLN A 88 -4.31 -4.50 -1.19
C GLN A 88 -3.63 -5.00 0.10
N MET A 89 -4.23 -5.99 0.73
CA MET A 89 -3.60 -6.60 1.89
C MET A 89 -2.52 -7.53 1.41
N THR A 90 -1.29 -7.19 1.76
CA THR A 90 -0.16 -8.06 1.51
C THR A 90 -0.05 -9.07 2.65
N CYS A 91 0.57 -10.21 2.37
CA CYS A 91 0.81 -11.24 3.40
C CYS A 91 1.52 -10.67 4.64
N THR A 92 2.33 -9.62 4.45
CA THR A 92 3.13 -8.97 5.49
C THR A 92 2.36 -7.97 6.34
N THR A 93 1.24 -7.44 5.85
CA THR A 93 0.42 -6.53 6.66
C THR A 93 -0.48 -7.26 7.65
N LEU A 94 -0.69 -8.54 7.46
CA LEU A 94 -1.64 -9.34 8.24
C LEU A 94 -1.00 -10.39 9.12
N CYS A 95 -0.27 -11.31 8.52
CA CYS A 95 0.19 -12.51 9.19
C CYS A 95 1.71 -12.59 9.29
N HIS A 96 2.43 -12.08 8.27
CA HIS A 96 3.89 -12.12 8.19
C HIS A 96 4.50 -10.73 8.42
N VAL A 97 4.01 -10.02 9.44
CA VAL A 97 4.45 -8.66 9.76
C VAL A 97 5.96 -8.60 9.96
N GLY A 98 6.62 -7.73 9.17
CA GLY A 98 8.06 -7.53 9.23
C GLY A 98 8.88 -8.56 8.44
N MET A 99 8.24 -9.55 7.79
CA MET A 99 8.96 -10.53 6.97
C MET A 99 9.66 -9.87 5.78
N GLU A 100 9.07 -8.82 5.23
CA GLU A 100 9.65 -8.01 4.15
C GLU A 100 11.00 -7.38 4.50
N LYS A 101 11.36 -7.33 5.78
CA LYS A 101 12.64 -6.81 6.28
C LYS A 101 13.62 -7.90 6.72
N ARG A 102 13.19 -9.16 6.67
CA ARG A 102 13.99 -10.27 7.16
C ARG A 102 14.89 -10.86 6.08
N SER A 103 16.05 -11.28 6.50
CA SER A 103 16.89 -12.21 5.72
C SER A 103 16.77 -13.60 6.32
N VAL A 104 16.57 -14.59 5.47
CA VAL A 104 16.41 -16.00 5.85
C VAL A 104 17.43 -16.88 5.15
N PRO A 105 17.87 -18.00 5.73
CA PRO A 105 18.70 -18.95 5.03
C PRO A 105 17.88 -19.66 3.93
N PHE A 106 18.43 -19.75 2.74
CA PHE A 106 17.83 -20.42 1.60
C PHE A 106 18.92 -21.00 0.70
N ASN A 107 18.99 -22.34 0.57
CA ASN A 107 19.96 -23.04 -0.27
C ASN A 107 21.40 -22.49 -0.14
N GLU A 108 21.96 -22.52 1.06
CA GLU A 108 23.34 -22.07 1.38
C GLU A 108 23.60 -20.56 1.24
N ILE A 109 22.58 -19.79 0.86
CA ILE A 109 22.66 -18.31 0.79
C ILE A 109 21.79 -17.66 1.84
N LYS A 110 22.12 -16.42 2.19
CA LYS A 110 21.26 -15.55 2.99
C LYS A 110 20.34 -14.77 2.06
N PHE A 111 19.09 -15.22 1.92
CA PHE A 111 18.09 -14.55 1.09
C PHE A 111 17.52 -13.34 1.81
N SER A 112 17.53 -12.18 1.16
CA SER A 112 16.98 -10.92 1.71
C SER A 112 15.60 -10.64 1.12
N HIS A 113 14.55 -10.75 1.93
CA HIS A 113 13.22 -10.27 1.53
C HIS A 113 13.20 -8.76 1.32
N GLU A 114 13.98 -8.00 2.08
CA GLU A 114 14.06 -6.54 1.92
C GLU A 114 14.51 -6.16 0.51
N THR A 115 15.55 -6.80 0.01
CA THR A 115 16.05 -6.54 -1.35
C THR A 115 15.00 -6.89 -2.41
N HIS A 116 14.33 -8.02 -2.28
CA HIS A 116 13.42 -8.54 -3.32
C HIS A 116 12.02 -7.93 -3.24
N SER A 117 11.45 -7.88 -2.06
CA SER A 117 10.09 -7.34 -1.87
C SER A 117 10.11 -5.82 -1.77
N ALA A 118 10.82 -5.26 -0.79
CA ALA A 118 10.88 -3.81 -0.60
C ALA A 118 11.76 -3.11 -1.64
N GLY A 119 12.89 -3.70 -2.03
CA GLY A 119 13.85 -3.12 -2.98
C GLY A 119 13.43 -3.24 -4.44
N LEU A 120 12.90 -4.38 -4.86
CA LEU A 120 12.53 -4.67 -6.24
C LEU A 120 11.01 -4.65 -6.49
N GLY A 121 10.20 -4.48 -5.44
CA GLY A 121 8.74 -4.45 -5.56
C GLY A 121 8.10 -5.79 -5.93
N MET A 122 8.82 -6.91 -5.72
CA MET A 122 8.29 -8.24 -5.97
C MET A 122 7.17 -8.57 -4.99
N LYS A 123 6.13 -9.21 -5.48
CA LYS A 123 5.03 -9.69 -4.65
C LYS A 123 5.43 -10.98 -3.94
N CYS A 124 4.89 -11.22 -2.76
CA CYS A 124 5.09 -12.49 -2.05
C CYS A 124 4.72 -13.70 -2.92
N THR A 125 3.66 -13.54 -3.73
CA THR A 125 3.15 -14.56 -4.65
C THR A 125 4.04 -14.81 -5.86
N ASP A 126 5.06 -14.00 -6.11
CA ASP A 126 6.03 -14.27 -7.19
C ASP A 126 6.99 -15.42 -6.80
N CYS A 127 7.12 -15.68 -5.49
CA CYS A 127 7.97 -16.74 -4.95
C CYS A 127 7.21 -17.77 -4.10
N HIS A 128 6.08 -17.38 -3.48
CA HIS A 128 5.32 -18.22 -2.57
C HIS A 128 3.94 -18.57 -3.13
N SER A 129 3.56 -19.84 -3.04
CA SER A 129 2.21 -20.29 -3.38
C SER A 129 1.22 -19.92 -2.27
N THR A 130 0.06 -19.37 -2.65
CA THR A 130 -1.08 -19.20 -1.75
C THR A 130 -2.08 -20.36 -1.84
N ARG A 131 -1.94 -21.22 -2.85
CA ARG A 131 -2.88 -22.30 -3.15
C ARG A 131 -2.44 -23.64 -2.59
N GLU A 132 -1.14 -23.95 -2.67
CA GLU A 132 -0.59 -25.22 -2.23
C GLU A 132 0.32 -25.02 -1.03
N ASN A 133 0.04 -25.75 0.08
CA ASN A 133 0.83 -25.71 1.30
C ASN A 133 1.27 -24.31 1.70
N HIS A 134 0.33 -23.47 2.02
CA HIS A 134 0.44 -22.06 2.39
C HIS A 134 1.89 -21.59 2.62
N GLY A 135 2.40 -20.74 1.74
CA GLY A 135 3.73 -20.16 1.86
C GLY A 135 4.90 -20.99 1.30
N LYS A 136 4.65 -22.19 0.75
CA LYS A 136 5.72 -22.97 0.11
C LYS A 136 6.34 -22.20 -1.05
N THR A 137 7.65 -22.08 -1.03
CA THR A 137 8.40 -21.46 -2.12
C THR A 137 8.35 -22.38 -3.34
N TYR A 138 7.88 -21.85 -4.47
CA TYR A 138 7.86 -22.56 -5.75
C TYR A 138 8.89 -22.04 -6.74
N LEU A 139 9.38 -20.82 -6.57
CA LEU A 139 10.44 -20.27 -7.41
C LEU A 139 11.76 -20.95 -7.06
N LYS A 140 12.18 -21.88 -7.91
CA LYS A 140 13.41 -22.63 -7.71
C LYS A 140 14.60 -22.09 -8.52
N ASN A 141 14.34 -21.24 -9.50
CA ASN A 141 15.36 -20.76 -10.42
C ASN A 141 15.64 -19.28 -10.24
N CYS A 142 16.53 -18.95 -9.31
CA CYS A 142 16.99 -17.58 -9.10
C CYS A 142 17.68 -16.99 -10.36
N ALA A 143 18.16 -17.83 -11.26
CA ALA A 143 18.82 -17.40 -12.49
C ALA A 143 17.88 -16.73 -13.51
N GLN A 144 16.56 -16.81 -13.33
CA GLN A 144 15.62 -16.04 -14.14
C GLN A 144 15.81 -14.53 -13.93
N CYS A 145 16.19 -14.11 -12.74
CA CYS A 145 16.43 -12.72 -12.36
C CYS A 145 17.91 -12.49 -12.02
N HIS A 146 18.55 -13.43 -11.31
CA HIS A 146 19.96 -13.42 -11.02
C HIS A 146 20.71 -14.05 -12.18
N HIS A 147 21.23 -13.24 -12.98
CA HIS A 147 21.89 -13.49 -14.25
C HIS A 147 22.95 -14.59 -14.21
N GLY A 148 22.56 -15.77 -14.61
CA GLY A 148 23.52 -16.66 -15.27
C GLY A 148 23.82 -16.07 -16.65
N ARG A 149 25.03 -15.82 -16.91
CA ARG A 149 25.78 -15.43 -18.16
C ARG A 149 25.10 -14.63 -19.29
N ASP A 150 23.77 -14.41 -19.39
CA ASP A 150 23.16 -13.71 -20.54
C ASP A 150 22.11 -12.63 -20.12
N ILE A 151 22.61 -11.61 -19.42
CA ILE A 151 21.86 -10.38 -19.05
C ILE A 151 21.31 -9.64 -20.28
N ARG A 152 21.88 -9.88 -21.47
CA ARG A 152 21.56 -9.13 -22.70
C ARG A 152 20.13 -9.37 -23.20
N LYS A 153 19.44 -10.38 -22.69
CA LYS A 153 18.08 -10.76 -23.10
C LYS A 153 16.95 -10.31 -22.15
N VAL A 154 17.29 -9.78 -20.98
CA VAL A 154 16.31 -9.33 -19.99
C VAL A 154 16.20 -7.81 -20.04
N SER A 155 14.99 -7.28 -20.20
CA SER A 155 14.80 -5.83 -20.17
C SER A 155 15.03 -5.28 -18.75
N CYS A 156 15.57 -4.06 -18.65
CA CYS A 156 15.80 -3.42 -17.35
C CYS A 156 14.53 -3.36 -16.51
N GLU A 157 13.40 -3.20 -17.15
CA GLU A 157 12.08 -3.03 -16.57
C GLU A 157 11.51 -4.31 -15.91
N GLU A 158 12.02 -5.48 -16.30
CA GLU A 158 11.60 -6.74 -15.68
C GLU A 158 12.13 -6.87 -14.25
N CYS A 159 13.29 -6.29 -13.99
CA CYS A 159 13.88 -6.27 -12.65
C CYS A 159 13.59 -4.94 -11.91
N HIS A 160 13.59 -3.82 -12.64
CA HIS A 160 13.35 -2.49 -12.08
C HIS A 160 11.86 -2.07 -12.18
N VAL A 161 10.96 -2.93 -11.68
CA VAL A 161 9.49 -2.76 -11.80
C VAL A 161 9.01 -1.46 -11.16
N ALA A 162 9.58 -1.05 -10.02
CA ALA A 162 9.18 0.19 -9.36
C ALA A 162 9.57 1.42 -10.20
N VAL A 163 10.74 1.41 -10.82
CA VAL A 163 11.18 2.48 -11.73
C VAL A 163 10.28 2.56 -12.96
N LYS A 164 9.94 1.39 -13.55
CA LYS A 164 8.99 1.31 -14.66
C LYS A 164 7.64 1.93 -14.29
N LYS A 165 7.06 1.51 -13.17
CA LYS A 165 5.78 2.04 -12.68
C LYS A 165 5.84 3.54 -12.46
N LEU A 166 6.93 4.03 -11.88
CA LEU A 166 7.10 5.46 -11.63
C LEU A 166 7.19 6.24 -12.94
N LEU A 167 8.00 5.78 -13.91
CA LEU A 167 8.08 6.40 -15.24
C LEU A 167 6.72 6.40 -15.95
N GLN A 168 5.97 5.31 -15.87
CA GLN A 168 4.62 5.19 -16.41
C GLN A 168 3.59 6.02 -15.63
N GLY A 169 3.94 6.53 -14.44
CA GLY A 169 3.01 7.18 -13.54
C GLY A 169 1.84 6.28 -13.14
N LYS A 170 2.13 5.00 -12.83
CA LYS A 170 1.10 3.98 -12.58
C LYS A 170 1.30 3.23 -11.28
N GLY A 171 0.20 2.69 -10.78
CA GLY A 171 0.22 1.75 -9.66
C GLY A 171 0.21 2.38 -8.28
N GLY A 172 0.06 3.69 -8.16
CA GLY A 172 -0.19 4.36 -6.88
C GLY A 172 -1.63 4.15 -6.41
N LEU A 173 -1.82 4.05 -5.10
CA LEU A 173 -3.12 3.91 -4.48
C LEU A 173 -3.81 5.26 -4.31
N GLY A 174 -5.00 5.40 -4.89
CA GLY A 174 -5.85 6.59 -4.72
C GLY A 174 -5.36 7.82 -5.49
N ILE A 175 -4.51 7.64 -6.52
CA ILE A 175 -4.04 8.69 -7.40
C ILE A 175 -4.26 8.29 -8.86
N LYS A 176 -4.34 9.31 -9.73
CA LYS A 176 -4.48 9.10 -11.18
C LYS A 176 -3.15 8.78 -11.83
N ASP A 177 -3.21 8.04 -12.93
CA ASP A 177 -2.05 7.79 -13.78
C ASP A 177 -1.49 9.13 -14.32
N SER A 178 -0.18 9.32 -14.20
CA SER A 178 0.53 10.51 -14.64
C SER A 178 1.90 10.14 -15.21
N PRO A 179 1.97 9.75 -16.50
CA PRO A 179 3.21 9.32 -17.12
C PRO A 179 4.25 10.45 -17.15
N SER A 180 5.51 10.09 -16.87
CA SER A 180 6.63 11.00 -17.09
C SER A 180 6.81 11.28 -18.59
N VAL A 181 7.14 12.52 -18.96
CA VAL A 181 7.55 12.85 -20.33
C VAL A 181 8.73 12.01 -20.80
N LYS A 182 9.57 11.53 -19.90
CA LYS A 182 10.71 10.67 -20.20
C LYS A 182 10.31 9.28 -20.69
N TRP A 183 9.10 8.79 -20.31
CA TRP A 183 8.69 7.40 -20.55
C TRP A 183 8.75 6.98 -22.01
N ASN A 184 8.29 7.82 -22.92
CA ASN A 184 8.21 7.47 -24.35
C ASN A 184 9.37 8.01 -25.20
N VAL A 185 10.27 8.82 -24.62
CA VAL A 185 11.31 9.53 -25.38
C VAL A 185 12.74 9.12 -25.01
N THR A 186 12.93 8.39 -23.90
CA THR A 186 14.26 7.95 -23.44
C THR A 186 14.30 6.47 -23.19
N LYS A 187 15.49 5.86 -23.40
CA LYS A 187 15.81 4.49 -22.98
C LYS A 187 16.62 4.55 -21.68
N CYS A 188 16.51 3.50 -20.87
CA CYS A 188 17.28 3.39 -19.63
C CYS A 188 18.79 3.61 -19.87
N THR A 189 19.29 3.10 -20.99
CA THR A 189 20.70 3.20 -21.40
C THR A 189 21.14 4.61 -21.81
N ASP A 190 20.25 5.54 -22.08
CA ASP A 190 20.60 6.92 -22.41
C ASP A 190 21.18 7.64 -21.19
N CYS A 191 20.66 7.30 -20.01
CA CYS A 191 21.14 7.82 -18.73
C CYS A 191 22.04 6.84 -17.97
N HIS A 192 21.81 5.53 -18.09
CA HIS A 192 22.52 4.48 -17.36
C HIS A 192 23.42 3.68 -18.30
N THR A 193 24.71 4.05 -18.48
CA THR A 193 25.62 3.48 -19.49
C THR A 193 26.63 2.46 -18.96
N GLY A 194 26.72 2.23 -17.65
CA GLY A 194 27.69 1.29 -17.08
C GLY A 194 27.28 -0.18 -17.26
N THR A 195 28.21 -1.11 -17.14
CA THR A 195 27.89 -2.54 -17.06
C THR A 195 27.27 -2.86 -15.69
N MET A 196 26.27 -3.72 -15.65
CA MET A 196 25.48 -4.02 -14.43
C MET A 196 26.29 -4.51 -13.24
N ALA A 197 27.52 -4.96 -13.45
CA ALA A 197 28.37 -5.52 -12.41
C ALA A 197 29.23 -4.50 -11.62
N LYS A 198 29.39 -3.27 -12.08
CA LYS A 198 30.34 -2.29 -11.51
C LYS A 198 29.71 -0.96 -11.07
N ARG A 199 28.48 -0.94 -10.64
CA ARG A 199 27.76 0.32 -10.51
C ARG A 199 27.71 0.99 -9.15
N LYS A 200 28.22 2.17 -9.17
CA LYS A 200 27.57 3.38 -8.66
C LYS A 200 27.94 4.51 -9.61
N ASP A 201 27.09 4.74 -10.63
CA ASP A 201 27.16 6.03 -11.30
C ASP A 201 26.89 7.08 -10.22
N SER A 202 27.84 7.98 -9.97
CA SER A 202 27.60 9.10 -9.06
C SER A 202 26.49 9.97 -9.64
N PHE A 203 25.74 10.65 -8.79
CA PHE A 203 24.70 11.55 -9.28
C PHE A 203 25.25 12.63 -10.22
N ASP A 204 26.45 13.13 -9.97
CA ASP A 204 27.18 14.04 -10.89
C ASP A 204 27.37 13.43 -12.28
N THR A 205 27.70 12.16 -12.37
CA THR A 205 27.81 11.48 -13.67
C THR A 205 26.47 11.43 -14.40
N LEU A 206 25.37 11.21 -13.69
CA LEU A 206 24.03 11.22 -14.27
C LEU A 206 23.62 12.62 -14.73
N GLN A 207 23.91 13.68 -13.95
CA GLN A 207 23.65 15.06 -14.32
C GLN A 207 24.37 15.45 -15.62
N LYS A 208 25.63 15.03 -15.80
CA LYS A 208 26.39 15.26 -17.03
C LYS A 208 25.74 14.61 -18.27
N ARG A 209 24.82 13.70 -18.10
CA ARG A 209 24.08 13.09 -19.21
C ARG A 209 22.83 13.83 -19.59
N CYS A 210 22.21 14.53 -18.65
CA CYS A 210 21.09 15.41 -18.97
C CYS A 210 21.48 16.45 -20.00
N ILE A 211 22.67 17.05 -19.87
CA ILE A 211 23.19 18.08 -20.77
C ILE A 211 23.70 17.57 -22.13
N LYS A 212 23.64 16.27 -22.38
CA LYS A 212 23.88 15.76 -23.74
C LYS A 212 22.70 16.00 -24.69
N CYS A 213 21.51 16.16 -24.15
CA CYS A 213 20.28 16.40 -24.88
C CYS A 213 19.63 17.73 -24.52
N HIS A 214 20.00 18.31 -23.36
CA HIS A 214 19.47 19.54 -22.80
C HIS A 214 20.61 20.53 -22.55
N ASP A 215 20.29 21.79 -22.30
CA ASP A 215 21.26 22.80 -21.90
C ASP A 215 21.74 22.63 -20.43
N GLU A 216 22.75 23.43 -20.03
CA GLU A 216 23.37 23.33 -18.69
C GLU A 216 22.38 23.56 -17.53
N SER A 217 21.27 24.27 -17.74
CA SER A 217 20.28 24.49 -16.69
C SER A 217 19.66 23.18 -16.18
N TYR A 218 19.64 22.13 -17.01
CA TYR A 218 19.15 20.83 -16.61
C TYR A 218 20.03 20.09 -15.61
N ARG A 219 21.28 20.51 -15.41
CA ARG A 219 22.12 20.03 -14.32
C ARG A 219 21.57 20.46 -12.96
N GLU A 220 21.26 21.78 -12.85
CA GLU A 220 20.70 22.35 -11.64
C GLU A 220 19.29 21.82 -11.39
N LEU A 221 18.47 21.77 -12.42
CA LEU A 221 17.12 21.22 -12.37
C LEU A 221 17.09 19.76 -11.89
N ALA A 222 18.02 18.93 -12.35
CA ALA A 222 18.15 17.54 -11.88
C ALA A 222 18.54 17.46 -10.39
N ALA A 223 19.40 18.39 -9.93
CA ALA A 223 19.75 18.48 -8.51
C ALA A 223 18.55 18.89 -7.65
N GLU A 224 17.78 19.86 -8.12
CA GLU A 224 16.54 20.31 -7.48
C GLU A 224 15.51 19.17 -7.39
N TRP A 225 15.29 18.43 -8.49
CA TRP A 225 14.38 17.27 -8.50
C TRP A 225 14.79 16.22 -7.49
N LYS A 226 16.08 15.94 -7.40
CA LYS A 226 16.60 14.97 -6.44
C LYS A 226 16.41 15.47 -5.02
N SER A 227 16.79 16.71 -4.72
CA SER A 227 16.63 17.30 -3.39
C SER A 227 15.16 17.31 -2.97
N THR A 228 14.28 17.77 -3.84
CA THR A 228 12.83 17.81 -3.59
C THR A 228 12.28 16.41 -3.27
N SER A 229 12.65 15.41 -4.07
CA SER A 229 12.23 14.04 -3.84
C SER A 229 12.75 13.48 -2.50
N ASP A 230 14.03 13.71 -2.19
CA ASP A 230 14.66 13.24 -0.95
C ASP A 230 14.00 13.91 0.28
N ASP A 231 13.71 15.21 0.23
CA ASP A 231 13.06 15.95 1.31
C ASP A 231 11.62 15.47 1.56
N LEU A 232 10.86 15.25 0.49
CA LEU A 232 9.50 14.72 0.59
C LEU A 232 9.50 13.31 1.18
N LEU A 233 10.40 12.44 0.72
CA LEU A 233 10.58 11.11 1.27
C LEU A 233 10.94 11.16 2.76
N LYS A 234 11.88 12.02 3.16
CA LYS A 234 12.28 12.18 4.55
C LYS A 234 11.12 12.65 5.43
N LYS A 235 10.37 13.67 5.00
CA LYS A 235 9.20 14.18 5.72
C LYS A 235 8.13 13.10 5.90
N THR A 236 7.79 12.40 4.83
CA THR A 236 6.79 11.32 4.87
C THR A 236 7.26 10.18 5.76
N PHE A 237 8.53 9.78 5.68
CA PHE A 237 9.10 8.73 6.54
C PHE A 237 9.01 9.07 8.03
N THR A 238 9.34 10.31 8.41
CA THR A 238 9.22 10.76 9.80
C THR A 238 7.78 10.67 10.29
N LYS A 239 6.80 11.09 9.47
CA LYS A 239 5.38 10.96 9.80
C LYS A 239 4.96 9.48 9.93
N MET A 240 5.44 8.61 9.03
CA MET A 240 5.21 7.16 9.12
C MET A 240 5.74 6.57 10.42
N GLN A 241 6.93 6.95 10.86
CA GLN A 241 7.48 6.49 12.14
C GLN A 241 6.58 6.89 13.30
N HIS A 242 6.13 8.14 13.33
CA HIS A 242 5.22 8.63 14.37
C HIS A 242 3.90 7.84 14.41
N VAL A 243 3.23 7.65 13.27
CA VAL A 243 2.00 6.87 13.20
C VAL A 243 2.20 5.41 13.65
N ARG A 244 3.31 4.80 13.25
CA ARG A 244 3.68 3.44 13.66
C ARG A 244 3.81 3.33 15.19
N GLU A 245 4.49 4.28 15.83
CA GLU A 245 4.64 4.30 17.28
C GLU A 245 3.29 4.42 18.01
N GLN A 246 2.38 5.26 17.49
CA GLN A 246 1.03 5.38 18.05
C GLN A 246 0.23 4.06 17.90
N ILE A 247 0.31 3.41 16.74
CA ILE A 247 -0.32 2.10 16.52
C ILE A 247 0.22 1.07 17.51
N GLN A 248 1.55 0.98 17.64
CA GLN A 248 2.20 0.03 18.55
C GLN A 248 1.84 0.28 20.03
N LYS A 249 1.63 1.54 20.41
CA LYS A 249 1.17 1.88 21.75
C LYS A 249 -0.22 1.31 22.02
N ILE A 250 -1.17 1.49 21.10
CA ILE A 250 -2.52 0.95 21.24
C ILE A 250 -2.51 -0.59 21.30
N GLU A 251 -1.65 -1.23 20.52
CA GLU A 251 -1.53 -2.70 20.53
C GLU A 251 -1.03 -3.23 21.87
N ARG A 252 -0.05 -2.54 22.47
CA ARG A 252 0.42 -2.90 23.81
C ARG A 252 -0.67 -2.74 24.87
N ASP A 253 -1.55 -1.76 24.69
CA ASP A 253 -2.68 -1.50 25.57
C ASP A 253 -3.88 -2.42 25.28
N GLY A 254 -3.72 -3.44 24.40
CA GLY A 254 -4.78 -4.39 24.01
C GLY A 254 -5.85 -3.82 23.08
N GLY A 255 -5.62 -2.64 22.50
CA GLY A 255 -6.58 -1.97 21.64
C GLY A 255 -6.55 -2.49 20.19
N HIS A 256 -7.67 -2.30 19.50
CA HIS A 256 -7.82 -2.69 18.10
C HIS A 256 -7.19 -1.67 17.17
N THR A 257 -6.28 -2.10 16.27
CA THR A 257 -5.48 -1.24 15.39
C THR A 257 -5.72 -1.46 13.91
N PHE A 258 -6.69 -2.29 13.54
CA PHE A 258 -6.89 -2.70 12.15
C PHE A 258 -7.03 -1.53 11.17
N VAL A 259 -7.89 -0.54 11.49
CA VAL A 259 -8.12 0.62 10.62
C VAL A 259 -6.85 1.44 10.45
N TYR A 260 -6.11 1.67 11.54
CA TYR A 260 -4.85 2.43 11.51
C TYR A 260 -3.76 1.69 10.74
N ARG A 261 -3.66 0.36 10.93
CA ARG A 261 -2.73 -0.48 10.15
C ARG A 261 -3.04 -0.46 8.67
N LYS A 262 -4.33 -0.43 8.31
CA LYS A 262 -4.74 -0.30 6.90
C LYS A 262 -4.28 1.03 6.32
N LEU A 263 -4.62 2.14 6.96
CA LEU A 263 -4.25 3.48 6.50
C LEU A 263 -2.72 3.62 6.41
N TYR A 264 -2.01 3.09 7.39
CA TYR A 264 -0.56 3.03 7.39
C TYR A 264 -0.02 2.18 6.22
N GLY A 265 -0.60 1.02 5.96
CA GLY A 265 -0.20 0.13 4.86
C GLY A 265 -0.42 0.76 3.48
N ASP A 266 -1.53 1.46 3.28
CA ASP A 266 -1.82 2.21 2.05
C ASP A 266 -0.79 3.34 1.84
N ALA A 267 -0.42 4.05 2.91
CA ALA A 267 0.62 5.07 2.89
C ALA A 267 2.00 4.48 2.61
N GLU A 268 2.36 3.38 3.28
CA GLU A 268 3.62 2.66 3.09
C GLU A 268 3.78 2.13 1.66
N PHE A 269 2.69 1.69 1.05
CA PHE A 269 2.70 1.26 -0.36
C PHE A 269 3.11 2.40 -1.30
N ASN A 270 2.45 3.57 -1.21
CA ASN A 270 2.77 4.73 -2.04
C ASN A 270 4.18 5.26 -1.76
N PHE A 271 4.56 5.32 -0.48
CA PHE A 271 5.91 5.72 -0.07
C PHE A 271 6.98 4.79 -0.66
N ASN A 272 6.77 3.48 -0.60
CA ASN A 272 7.72 2.51 -1.14
C ASN A 272 7.82 2.60 -2.66
N LEU A 273 6.72 2.82 -3.38
CA LEU A 273 6.75 3.03 -4.82
C LEU A 273 7.57 4.28 -5.19
N ALA A 274 7.36 5.40 -4.49
CA ALA A 274 8.14 6.63 -4.68
C ALA A 274 9.64 6.42 -4.37
N LYS A 275 9.95 5.78 -3.25
CA LYS A 275 11.33 5.52 -2.80
C LYS A 275 12.08 4.58 -3.75
N GLN A 276 11.48 3.45 -4.12
CA GLN A 276 12.11 2.43 -4.95
C GLN A 276 12.18 2.84 -6.42
N GLY A 277 11.18 3.60 -6.89
CA GLY A 277 11.16 4.15 -8.23
C GLY A 277 12.17 5.28 -8.42
N ASN A 278 12.76 5.79 -7.32
CA ASN A 278 13.66 6.93 -7.28
C ASN A 278 13.01 8.17 -7.94
N GLY A 279 12.44 9.03 -7.16
CA GLY A 279 11.54 10.13 -7.55
C GLY A 279 11.98 11.00 -8.73
N ILE A 280 13.27 11.05 -9.04
CA ILE A 280 13.79 11.79 -10.19
C ILE A 280 13.29 11.24 -11.54
N HIS A 281 12.85 10.00 -11.59
CA HIS A 281 12.30 9.40 -12.82
C HIS A 281 10.93 10.01 -13.19
N ASN A 282 10.15 10.40 -12.19
CA ASN A 282 8.88 11.12 -12.34
C ASN A 282 8.56 11.89 -11.06
N LEU A 283 9.04 13.14 -10.99
CA LEU A 283 8.92 13.95 -9.77
C LEU A 283 7.46 14.28 -9.45
N GLU A 284 6.65 14.63 -10.47
CA GLU A 284 5.25 15.00 -10.25
C GLU A 284 4.46 13.82 -9.67
N TYR A 285 4.57 12.65 -10.29
CA TYR A 285 3.93 11.46 -9.75
C TYR A 285 4.46 11.06 -8.37
N THR A 286 5.73 11.33 -8.09
CA THR A 286 6.32 11.15 -6.75
C THR A 286 5.70 12.06 -5.72
N LYS A 287 5.42 13.32 -6.08
CA LYS A 287 4.71 14.27 -5.21
C LYS A 287 3.30 13.74 -4.90
N ASP A 288 2.55 13.33 -5.92
CA ASP A 288 1.20 12.79 -5.77
C ASP A 288 1.18 11.55 -4.86
N LEU A 289 2.13 10.62 -5.05
CA LEU A 289 2.30 9.43 -4.22
C LEU A 289 2.51 9.77 -2.75
N LEU A 290 3.41 10.73 -2.47
CA LEU A 290 3.78 11.10 -1.12
C LEU A 290 2.72 11.99 -0.46
N GLU A 291 2.02 12.82 -1.23
CA GLU A 291 0.87 13.59 -0.74
C GLU A 291 -0.26 12.65 -0.32
N GLN A 292 -0.62 11.69 -1.17
CA GLN A 292 -1.63 10.69 -0.82
C GLN A 292 -1.21 9.82 0.35
N ALA A 293 0.08 9.45 0.46
CA ALA A 293 0.61 8.75 1.61
C ALA A 293 0.44 9.57 2.90
N ASN A 294 0.81 10.87 2.85
CA ASN A 294 0.65 11.76 3.99
C ASN A 294 -0.80 11.93 4.40
N LYS A 295 -1.73 12.05 3.43
CA LYS A 295 -3.16 12.12 3.70
C LYS A 295 -3.67 10.87 4.46
N ARG A 296 -3.24 9.66 4.05
CA ARG A 296 -3.58 8.43 4.76
C ARG A 296 -3.03 8.39 6.19
N LEU A 297 -1.83 8.93 6.38
CA LEU A 297 -1.22 9.04 7.71
C LEU A 297 -1.97 10.06 8.59
N ASP A 298 -2.41 11.18 8.02
CA ASP A 298 -3.24 12.17 8.73
C ASP A 298 -4.60 11.56 9.10
N ASP A 299 -5.28 10.88 8.17
CA ASP A 299 -6.52 10.15 8.46
C ASP A 299 -6.35 9.16 9.63
N ALA A 300 -5.18 8.50 9.72
CA ALA A 300 -4.87 7.60 10.82
C ALA A 300 -4.71 8.35 12.15
N LEU A 301 -3.98 9.47 12.15
CA LEU A 301 -3.77 10.31 13.34
C LEU A 301 -5.07 10.91 13.85
N ASP A 302 -5.93 11.43 12.97
CA ASP A 302 -7.22 12.02 13.32
C ASP A 302 -8.15 10.99 14.00
N GLN A 303 -8.20 9.78 13.46
CA GLN A 303 -8.98 8.70 14.07
C GLN A 303 -8.39 8.24 15.42
N LEU A 304 -7.07 8.30 15.57
CA LEU A 304 -6.37 8.02 16.84
C LEU A 304 -6.69 9.09 17.88
N ALA A 305 -6.76 10.36 17.49
CA ALA A 305 -7.11 11.49 18.37
C ALA A 305 -8.58 11.42 18.80
N GLY A 306 -9.52 11.09 17.89
CA GLY A 306 -10.93 10.93 18.19
C GLY A 306 -11.21 9.85 19.24
N LYS A 307 -10.49 8.72 19.21
CA LYS A 307 -10.60 7.68 20.26
C LYS A 307 -10.12 8.16 21.63
N LYS A 308 -9.09 9.01 21.70
CA LYS A 308 -8.62 9.57 22.98
C LYS A 308 -9.69 10.45 23.65
N GLN A 309 -10.47 11.19 22.88
CA GLN A 309 -11.55 12.03 23.42
C GLN A 309 -12.71 11.20 24.00
N VAL A 310 -13.13 10.13 23.32
CA VAL A 310 -14.21 9.24 23.77
C VAL A 310 -13.83 8.52 25.08
N VAL A 311 -12.59 8.04 25.20
CA VAL A 311 -12.09 7.35 26.41
C VAL A 311 -11.94 8.32 27.59
N SER A 312 -11.62 9.60 27.36
CA SER A 312 -11.54 10.60 28.45
C SER A 312 -12.91 11.01 28.96
N GLN A 313 -13.94 11.04 28.11
CA GLN A 313 -15.31 11.36 28.49
C GLN A 313 -16.03 10.20 29.21
N SER A 314 -15.61 8.95 28.98
CA SER A 314 -16.17 7.78 29.67
C SER A 314 -15.54 7.49 31.05
N LYS A 315 -14.55 8.29 31.47
CA LYS A 315 -13.89 8.18 32.79
C LYS A 315 -14.26 9.31 33.74
N MET A 316 -15.17 10.23 33.35
CA MET A 316 -15.84 11.20 34.20
C MET A 316 -17.22 10.70 34.55
#